data_5f0373934d7d4889529150297f72b3d3
#
_entry.id   5f0373934d7d4889529150297f72b3d3
#
_cell.length_a   1.000
_cell.length_b   1.000
_cell.length_c   1.000
_cell.angle_alpha   90.00
_cell.angle_beta   90.00
_cell.angle_gamma   90.00
#
_symmetry.space_group_name_H-M   'P 1'
#
loop_
_entity.id
_entity.type
_entity.pdbx_description
1 polymer ?
#
loop_
_entity_poly.entity_id
_entity_poly.type
_entity_poly.pdbx_seq_one_letter_code
_entity_poly.pdbx_strand_id
1 'polypeptide(L)'
;HSVCMMDISISPLMLDEVQKMNLLLNLLFICVIAVNGIKIIPSFRTGNFETLQLLIKSVGHSKYWVMGAVGTQQIRKNAFYEYLFRTKCLLIMPEHILCYGRPNDNTVGCLDDYGIEFEPIYKDFRALSYSKEVHYG
;
A
#
# COMPACT_ATOMS: atom_id res chain seq x y z
N HIS A 1 8.75 14.55 -10.48
CA HIS A 1 7.53 14.36 -9.68
C HIS A 1 6.98 12.95 -9.90
N SER A 2 6.49 12.32 -8.84
CA SER A 2 5.88 10.99 -8.87
C SER A 2 4.51 11.03 -8.20
N VAL A 3 3.59 10.18 -8.64
CA VAL A 3 2.24 10.05 -8.08
C VAL A 3 2.09 8.68 -7.44
N CYS A 4 1.53 8.66 -6.23
CA CYS A 4 1.17 7.41 -5.59
C CYS A 4 -0.07 6.81 -6.26
N MET A 5 -0.08 5.51 -6.42
CA MET A 5 -1.24 4.77 -6.90
C MET A 5 -2.47 5.07 -6.05
N MET A 6 -3.63 5.22 -6.69
CA MET A 6 -4.90 5.29 -5.98
C MET A 6 -5.09 4.05 -5.11
N ASP A 7 -5.70 4.26 -3.95
CA ASP A 7 -5.95 3.21 -2.98
C ASP A 7 -7.46 2.91 -2.90
N ILE A 8 -8.02 2.33 -3.97
CA ILE A 8 -9.34 1.70 -3.87
C ILE A 8 -9.18 0.50 -2.95
N SER A 9 -9.96 0.47 -1.89
CA SER A 9 -9.82 -0.51 -0.83
C SER A 9 -9.97 -1.95 -1.34
N ILE A 10 -8.97 -2.78 -1.03
CA ILE A 10 -8.96 -4.21 -1.27
C ILE A 10 -8.71 -4.90 0.06
N SER A 11 -9.57 -5.84 0.43
CA SER A 11 -9.44 -6.63 1.66
C SER A 11 -9.63 -8.10 1.35
N PRO A 12 -8.86 -9.01 1.99
CA PRO A 12 -9.05 -10.45 1.83
C PRO A 12 -10.42 -10.97 2.29
N LEU A 13 -11.20 -10.14 3.00
CA LEU A 13 -12.57 -10.45 3.41
C LEU A 13 -13.63 -10.12 2.36
N MET A 14 -13.27 -9.42 1.29
CA MET A 14 -14.17 -9.14 0.17
C MET A 14 -14.31 -10.38 -0.72
N LEU A 15 -15.41 -10.46 -1.48
CA LEU A 15 -15.56 -11.46 -2.54
C LEU A 15 -14.42 -11.34 -3.55
N ASP A 16 -13.95 -12.45 -4.09
CA ASP A 16 -12.79 -12.50 -4.99
C ASP A 16 -12.98 -11.62 -6.22
N GLU A 17 -14.18 -11.62 -6.79
CA GLU A 17 -14.53 -10.79 -7.94
C GLU A 17 -14.43 -9.29 -7.62
N VAL A 18 -14.84 -8.88 -6.41
CA VAL A 18 -14.76 -7.50 -5.96
C VAL A 18 -13.30 -7.09 -5.74
N GLN A 19 -12.49 -7.97 -5.15
CA GLN A 19 -11.06 -7.73 -4.99
C GLN A 19 -10.37 -7.52 -6.34
N LYS A 20 -10.64 -8.41 -7.31
CA LYS A 20 -10.08 -8.32 -8.67
C LYS A 20 -10.52 -7.05 -9.38
N MET A 21 -11.80 -6.71 -9.30
CA MET A 21 -12.35 -5.50 -9.92
C MET A 21 -11.71 -4.23 -9.33
N ASN A 22 -11.58 -4.14 -8.03
CA ASN A 22 -10.95 -3.00 -7.37
C ASN A 22 -9.47 -2.87 -7.74
N LEU A 23 -8.76 -4.01 -7.82
CA LEU A 23 -7.37 -4.00 -8.28
C LEU A 23 -7.26 -3.55 -9.74
N LEU A 24 -8.12 -4.04 -10.63
CA LEU A 24 -8.13 -3.65 -12.03
C LEU A 24 -8.42 -2.15 -12.22
N LEU A 25 -9.34 -1.58 -11.42
CA LEU A 25 -9.59 -0.14 -11.42
C LEU A 25 -8.33 0.65 -11.00
N ASN A 26 -7.65 0.22 -9.94
CA ASN A 26 -6.38 0.83 -9.53
C ASN A 26 -5.34 0.77 -10.65
N LEU A 27 -5.20 -0.39 -11.30
CA LEU A 27 -4.26 -0.59 -12.40
C LEU A 27 -4.62 0.24 -13.62
N LEU A 28 -5.90 0.42 -13.93
CA LEU A 28 -6.36 1.28 -15.02
C LEU A 28 -5.97 2.75 -14.78
N PHE A 29 -6.15 3.25 -13.57
CA PHE A 29 -5.69 4.60 -13.20
C PHE A 29 -4.18 4.75 -13.37
N ILE A 30 -3.41 3.73 -12.95
CA ILE A 30 -1.95 3.71 -13.17
C ILE A 30 -1.63 3.83 -14.66
N CYS A 31 -2.29 3.05 -15.51
CA CYS A 31 -2.06 3.08 -16.94
C CYS A 31 -2.29 4.47 -17.53
N VAL A 32 -3.41 5.12 -17.15
CA VAL A 32 -3.73 6.48 -17.63
C VAL A 32 -2.65 7.49 -17.21
N ILE A 33 -2.17 7.42 -16.00
CA ILE A 33 -1.11 8.32 -15.49
C ILE A 33 0.22 8.01 -16.19
N ALA A 34 0.57 6.74 -16.34
CA ALA A 34 1.83 6.30 -16.93
C ALA A 34 1.96 6.68 -18.41
N VAL A 35 0.89 6.56 -19.20
CA VAL A 35 0.90 6.95 -20.62
C VAL A 35 1.08 8.45 -20.81
N ASN A 36 0.81 9.25 -19.78
CA ASN A 36 1.11 10.69 -19.75
C ASN A 36 2.53 11.01 -19.24
N GLY A 37 3.41 10.01 -19.11
CA GLY A 37 4.81 10.18 -18.74
C GLY A 37 5.06 10.47 -17.26
N ILE A 38 4.07 10.29 -16.40
CA ILE A 38 4.19 10.52 -14.96
C ILE A 38 4.67 9.24 -14.27
N LYS A 39 5.69 9.35 -13.45
CA LYS A 39 6.20 8.24 -12.64
C LYS A 39 5.19 7.86 -11.56
N ILE A 40 4.98 6.57 -11.37
CA ILE A 40 4.05 6.03 -10.40
C ILE A 40 4.78 5.27 -9.31
N ILE A 41 4.32 5.44 -8.07
CA ILE A 41 4.70 4.61 -6.94
C ILE A 41 3.52 3.67 -6.67
N PRO A 42 3.69 2.35 -6.89
CA PRO A 42 2.60 1.38 -6.74
C PRO A 42 2.18 1.21 -5.29
N SER A 43 0.92 0.84 -5.07
CA SER A 43 0.39 0.53 -3.75
C SER A 43 0.76 -0.89 -3.33
N PHE A 44 1.24 -1.02 -2.09
CA PHE A 44 1.53 -2.31 -1.45
C PHE A 44 0.27 -3.04 -0.95
N ARG A 45 -0.90 -2.50 -1.25
CA ARG A 45 -2.18 -3.03 -0.81
C ARG A 45 -2.70 -4.06 -1.78
N THR A 46 -2.99 -5.24 -1.25
CA THR A 46 -3.64 -6.35 -1.97
C THR A 46 -4.63 -7.04 -1.05
N GLY A 47 -5.54 -7.83 -1.63
CA GLY A 47 -6.42 -8.70 -0.88
C GLY A 47 -5.83 -10.11 -0.70
N ASN A 48 -6.38 -11.08 -1.43
CA ASN A 48 -5.93 -12.46 -1.42
C ASN A 48 -4.66 -12.68 -2.26
N PHE A 49 -4.22 -13.93 -2.31
CA PHE A 49 -3.00 -14.32 -3.04
C PHE A 49 -3.10 -14.09 -4.55
N GLU A 50 -4.28 -14.26 -5.14
CA GLU A 50 -4.50 -14.03 -6.57
C GLU A 50 -4.34 -12.56 -6.95
N THR A 51 -4.88 -11.65 -6.13
CA THR A 51 -4.69 -10.21 -6.34
C THR A 51 -3.24 -9.79 -6.17
N LEU A 52 -2.50 -10.41 -5.27
CA LEU A 52 -1.06 -10.20 -5.11
C LEU A 52 -0.29 -10.62 -6.36
N GLN A 53 -0.59 -11.81 -6.90
CA GLN A 53 0.05 -12.28 -8.13
C GLN A 53 -0.27 -11.37 -9.33
N LEU A 54 -1.52 -10.93 -9.44
CA LEU A 54 -1.94 -10.01 -10.50
C LEU A 54 -1.22 -8.66 -10.40
N LEU A 55 -1.09 -8.12 -9.20
CA LEU A 55 -0.35 -6.88 -8.96
C LEU A 55 1.11 -7.03 -9.39
N ILE A 56 1.80 -8.09 -8.96
CA ILE A 56 3.21 -8.32 -9.29
C ILE A 56 3.40 -8.45 -10.81
N LYS A 57 2.53 -9.18 -11.49
CA LYS A 57 2.59 -9.34 -12.95
C LYS A 57 2.35 -8.03 -13.70
N SER A 58 1.48 -7.15 -13.17
CA SER A 58 1.08 -5.92 -13.85
C SER A 58 2.06 -4.78 -13.62
N VAL A 59 2.59 -4.65 -12.39
CA VAL A 59 3.49 -3.55 -12.02
C VAL A 59 4.95 -3.91 -12.28
N GLY A 60 5.29 -5.20 -12.20
CA GLY A 60 6.66 -5.65 -12.26
C GLY A 60 7.47 -5.26 -11.01
N HIS A 61 8.76 -5.09 -11.19
CA HIS A 61 9.66 -4.75 -10.09
C HIS A 61 9.73 -3.24 -9.89
N SER A 62 9.37 -2.77 -8.70
CA SER A 62 9.51 -1.38 -8.29
C SER A 62 10.32 -1.30 -7.00
N LYS A 63 11.21 -0.32 -6.95
CA LYS A 63 12.05 -0.05 -5.77
C LYS A 63 11.24 0.57 -4.63
N TYR A 64 10.32 1.47 -4.96
CA TYR A 64 9.48 2.20 -4.03
C TYR A 64 8.04 1.73 -4.11
N TRP A 65 7.43 1.55 -2.95
CA TRP A 65 6.04 1.20 -2.79
C TRP A 65 5.38 2.12 -1.76
N VAL A 66 4.06 2.26 -1.84
CA VAL A 66 3.30 3.05 -0.86
C VAL A 66 2.29 2.16 -0.15
N MET A 67 2.10 2.38 1.15
CA MET A 67 1.06 1.73 1.94
C MET A 67 0.40 2.69 2.93
N GLY A 68 -0.87 2.44 3.26
CA GLY A 68 -1.57 3.12 4.33
C GLY A 68 -1.42 2.39 5.66
N ALA A 69 -1.13 3.10 6.74
CA ALA A 69 -1.01 2.51 8.09
C ALA A 69 -2.33 1.91 8.59
N VAL A 70 -3.47 2.50 8.20
CA VAL A 70 -4.80 2.04 8.64
C VAL A 70 -5.10 0.61 8.19
N GLY A 71 -4.70 0.24 6.96
CA GLY A 71 -4.90 -1.10 6.43
C GLY A 71 -4.05 -2.19 7.09
N THR A 72 -2.97 -1.80 7.78
CA THR A 72 -2.04 -2.74 8.43
C THR A 72 -2.37 -3.01 9.90
N GLN A 73 -3.29 -2.28 10.50
CA GLN A 73 -3.68 -2.47 11.90
C GLN A 73 -4.29 -3.86 12.18
N GLN A 74 -4.77 -4.52 11.16
CA GLN A 74 -5.35 -5.86 11.28
C GLN A 74 -4.29 -6.96 11.56
N ILE A 75 -3.02 -6.72 11.29
CA ILE A 75 -1.92 -7.65 11.62
C ILE A 75 -1.91 -7.99 13.12
N ARG A 76 -2.30 -7.06 13.97
CA ARG A 76 -2.44 -7.30 15.42
C ARG A 76 -3.45 -8.37 15.81
N LYS A 77 -4.44 -8.63 14.95
CA LYS A 77 -5.64 -9.38 15.33
C LYS A 77 -5.68 -10.80 14.78
N ASN A 78 -4.87 -11.10 13.79
CA ASN A 78 -4.99 -12.37 13.08
C ASN A 78 -3.68 -12.81 12.42
N ALA A 79 -3.20 -13.98 12.78
CA ALA A 79 -2.01 -14.61 12.20
C ALA A 79 -2.08 -14.73 10.66
N PHE A 80 -3.28 -14.85 10.09
CA PHE A 80 -3.48 -14.89 8.65
C PHE A 80 -3.07 -13.58 7.97
N TYR A 81 -3.39 -12.44 8.55
CA TYR A 81 -2.97 -11.13 8.00
C TYR A 81 -1.46 -10.92 8.10
N GLU A 82 -0.85 -11.38 9.18
CA GLU A 82 0.61 -11.36 9.30
C GLU A 82 1.26 -12.24 8.23
N TYR A 83 0.75 -13.44 8.04
CA TYR A 83 1.23 -14.35 7.00
C TYR A 83 1.12 -13.74 5.59
N LEU A 84 -0.03 -13.14 5.26
CA LEU A 84 -0.20 -12.44 3.98
C LEU A 84 0.78 -11.28 3.81
N PHE A 85 0.99 -10.50 4.86
CA PHE A 85 1.92 -9.36 4.83
C PHE A 85 3.36 -9.82 4.62
N ARG A 86 3.79 -10.85 5.35
CA ARG A 86 5.12 -11.46 5.19
C ARG A 86 5.29 -12.04 3.78
N THR A 87 4.27 -12.69 3.24
CA THR A 87 4.28 -13.21 1.88
C THR A 87 4.45 -12.08 0.85
N LYS A 88 3.80 -10.94 1.03
CA LYS A 88 3.99 -9.76 0.19
C LYS A 88 5.42 -9.25 0.25
N CYS A 89 6.00 -9.13 1.44
CA CYS A 89 7.39 -8.71 1.61
C CYS A 89 8.34 -9.62 0.85
N LEU A 90 8.14 -10.93 0.92
CA LEU A 90 8.96 -11.93 0.23
C LEU A 90 8.82 -11.89 -1.30
N LEU A 91 7.61 -11.74 -1.81
CA LEU A 91 7.36 -11.82 -3.25
C LEU A 91 7.61 -10.51 -3.98
N ILE A 92 7.30 -9.38 -3.36
CA ILE A 92 7.50 -8.04 -3.93
C ILE A 92 8.94 -7.57 -3.73
N MET A 93 9.54 -7.88 -2.58
CA MET A 93 10.88 -7.46 -2.16
C MET A 93 11.10 -5.95 -2.38
N PRO A 94 10.26 -5.06 -1.81
CA PRO A 94 10.47 -3.63 -1.94
C PRO A 94 11.75 -3.22 -1.21
N GLU A 95 12.47 -2.24 -1.73
CA GLU A 95 13.58 -1.64 -0.99
C GLU A 95 13.06 -0.60 0.01
N HIS A 96 12.09 0.21 -0.42
CA HIS A 96 11.53 1.29 0.38
C HIS A 96 10.01 1.29 0.34
N ILE A 97 9.39 1.48 1.50
CA ILE A 97 7.94 1.69 1.61
C ILE A 97 7.66 3.08 2.17
N LEU A 98 6.93 3.88 1.40
CA LEU A 98 6.38 5.15 1.84
C LEU A 98 5.08 4.86 2.59
N CYS A 99 5.00 5.22 3.86
CA CYS A 99 3.86 4.89 4.71
C CYS A 99 3.01 6.12 5.03
N TYR A 100 1.73 6.10 4.64
CA TYR A 100 0.77 7.09 5.08
C TYR A 100 0.27 6.76 6.48
N GLY A 101 0.68 7.58 7.45
CA GLY A 101 0.44 7.39 8.86
C GLY A 101 1.52 6.56 9.54
N ARG A 102 1.30 6.25 10.81
CA ARG A 102 2.25 5.46 11.61
C ARG A 102 1.85 3.98 11.60
N PRO A 103 2.67 3.09 11.05
CA PRO A 103 2.42 1.66 11.13
C PRO A 103 2.50 1.18 12.59
N ASN A 104 1.81 0.09 12.91
CA ASN A 104 1.92 -0.52 14.22
C ASN A 104 3.25 -1.30 14.37
N ASP A 105 3.63 -1.59 15.61
CA ASP A 105 4.92 -2.22 15.92
C ASP A 105 5.08 -3.61 15.28
N ASN A 106 3.99 -4.37 15.11
CA ASN A 106 4.03 -5.67 14.43
C ASN A 106 4.35 -5.52 12.94
N THR A 107 3.79 -4.50 12.30
CA THR A 107 4.10 -4.18 10.89
C THR A 107 5.54 -3.75 10.74
N VAL A 108 6.02 -2.90 11.64
CA VAL A 108 7.43 -2.47 11.66
C VAL A 108 8.35 -3.68 11.84
N GLY A 109 8.06 -4.56 12.81
CA GLY A 109 8.82 -5.78 13.00
C GLY A 109 8.87 -6.69 11.77
N CYS A 110 7.75 -6.82 11.05
CA CYS A 110 7.74 -7.56 9.78
C CYS A 110 8.63 -6.91 8.71
N LEU A 111 8.62 -5.59 8.60
CA LEU A 111 9.47 -4.89 7.63
C LEU A 111 10.95 -5.04 7.98
N ASP A 112 11.30 -4.90 9.25
CA ASP A 112 12.66 -5.07 9.76
C ASP A 112 13.20 -6.48 9.51
N ASP A 113 12.37 -7.51 9.70
CA ASP A 113 12.74 -8.90 9.45
C ASP A 113 13.18 -9.16 8.00
N TYR A 114 12.66 -8.39 7.05
CA TYR A 114 13.01 -8.48 5.62
C TYR A 114 13.97 -7.38 5.14
N GLY A 115 14.47 -6.54 6.05
CA GLY A 115 15.38 -5.46 5.71
C GLY A 115 14.76 -4.38 4.82
N ILE A 116 13.44 -4.18 4.92
CA ILE A 116 12.69 -3.20 4.14
C ILE A 116 12.69 -1.87 4.89
N GLU A 117 13.23 -0.84 4.28
CA GLU A 117 13.17 0.52 4.83
C GLU A 117 11.77 1.11 4.66
N PHE A 118 11.29 1.80 5.68
CA PHE A 118 10.03 2.53 5.56
C PHE A 118 10.20 3.99 5.99
N GLU A 119 9.45 4.86 5.32
CA GLU A 119 9.43 6.29 5.60
C GLU A 119 7.98 6.74 5.83
N PRO A 120 7.64 7.26 7.03
CA PRO A 120 6.33 7.84 7.27
C PRO A 120 6.23 9.20 6.58
N ILE A 121 5.34 9.33 5.59
CA ILE A 121 5.13 10.57 4.84
C ILE A 121 4.32 11.57 5.69
N TYR A 122 3.30 11.06 6.40
CA TYR A 122 2.46 11.84 7.29
C TYR A 122 2.32 11.13 8.62
N LYS A 123 2.81 11.74 9.69
CA LYS A 123 2.76 11.15 11.03
C LYS A 123 1.38 11.22 11.66
N ASP A 124 0.57 12.22 11.28
CA ASP A 124 -0.76 12.41 11.83
C ASP A 124 -1.67 13.13 10.81
N PHE A 125 -2.65 12.39 10.27
CA PHE A 125 -3.66 12.95 9.37
C PHE A 125 -4.56 13.99 10.04
N ARG A 126 -4.78 13.88 11.35
CA ARG A 126 -5.59 14.84 12.10
C ARG A 126 -4.87 16.18 12.21
N ALA A 127 -3.58 16.18 12.50
CA ALA A 127 -2.78 17.39 12.54
C ALA A 127 -2.77 18.13 11.19
N LEU A 128 -2.78 17.39 10.07
CA LEU A 128 -2.85 17.97 8.73
C LEU A 128 -4.22 18.61 8.41
N SER A 129 -5.33 17.99 8.85
CA SER A 129 -6.64 18.60 8.67
C SER A 129 -6.80 19.87 9.50
N TYR A 130 -6.36 19.87 10.74
CA TYR A 130 -6.36 21.07 11.59
C TYR A 130 -5.46 22.18 11.06
N SER A 131 -4.28 21.87 10.50
CA SER A 131 -3.41 22.88 9.92
C SER A 131 -4.00 23.54 8.67
N LYS A 132 -4.82 22.83 7.91
CA LYS A 132 -5.55 23.40 6.77
C LYS A 132 -6.70 24.32 7.20
N GLU A 133 -7.42 23.98 8.27
CA GLU A 133 -8.49 24.82 8.80
C GLU A 133 -7.95 26.17 9.34
N VAL A 134 -6.76 26.19 9.95
CA VAL A 134 -6.12 27.41 10.44
C VAL A 134 -5.65 28.31 9.30
N HIS A 135 -5.37 27.80 8.09
CA HIS A 135 -4.98 28.59 6.93
C HIS A 135 -6.14 29.17 6.11
N TYR A 136 -7.37 28.73 6.35
CA TYR A 136 -8.59 29.22 5.68
C TYR A 136 -9.52 30.03 6.60
N GLY A 137 -9.07 30.29 7.84
CA GLY A 137 -9.77 31.13 8.81
C GLY A 137 -9.40 32.58 8.75
#